data_7f9d8ad3360a63d90b5c526c1f5b9ffe
#
_entry.id   7f9d8ad3360a63d90b5c526c1f5b9ffe
#
_cell.length_a   1.000
_cell.length_b   1.000
_cell.length_c   1.000
_cell.angle_alpha   90.00
_cell.angle_beta   90.00
_cell.angle_gamma   90.00
#
_symmetry.space_group_name_H-M   'P 1'
#
loop_
_entity.id
_entity.type
_entity.pdbx_description
1 polymer ?
#
loop_
_entity_poly.entity_id
_entity_poly.type
_entity_poly.pdbx_seq_one_letter_code
_entity_poly.pdbx_strand_id
1 'polypeptide(L)'
;ISLWSLILKNNWSKKIANEYIKKYKKLGFSSDLALRVYTTRLLGRNKELVLHGGGNTSVKTTIKDIDGKNYKVLCVKGSGWDMADIEPPGLPAVKLEPLLALKNKKYLSDEDMVSYQKRNLIDIKSPNPSVETFLHAFLPFKYVDHTHADAVLNVTNRPGGLNFCKKVFGNKVSIVPYVMPGFMLAKKIHEIYSKNPNINCLILMNHGIFTFANNCKEAYDLMIKYVSKAERAVKKLKSKKLKQIKKFSTKFNPHEIAPIIRGLLSDNKDQKFVINYRLNSHLKYFINGKSVRTYSSKGTATPDHVIRVKPFPLIITPKKNSTIEEFRSNAIKAFENYRKKYIRYFNINHKKVKGKKVMLDTSPRVILVQNVGMFSVGKDLNAAKIAGDLTDTNARVITSVEETSTYKFIPEK
;
A
#
# COMPACT_ATOMS: atom_id res chain seq x y z
N ILE A 1 -22.06 1.86 13.07
CA ILE A 1 -20.83 2.64 13.35
C ILE A 1 -20.28 3.00 11.98
N SER A 2 -20.27 4.30 11.61
CA SER A 2 -19.64 4.76 10.37
C SER A 2 -18.14 4.43 10.45
N LEU A 3 -17.64 3.62 9.52
CA LEU A 3 -16.21 3.28 9.42
C LEU A 3 -15.35 4.52 9.09
N TRP A 4 -15.97 5.63 8.67
CA TRP A 4 -15.35 6.89 8.28
C TRP A 4 -15.77 7.97 9.28
N SER A 5 -14.94 8.26 10.27
CA SER A 5 -15.32 9.18 11.33
C SER A 5 -15.17 10.66 10.97
N LEU A 6 -14.30 11.03 10.05
CA LEU A 6 -14.04 12.43 9.69
C LEU A 6 -13.71 12.56 8.19
N ILE A 7 -14.11 13.67 7.58
CA ILE A 7 -13.63 14.10 6.25
C ILE A 7 -12.14 14.45 6.40
N LEU A 8 -11.32 14.00 5.47
CA LEU A 8 -9.90 14.27 5.43
C LEU A 8 -9.63 15.79 5.54
N LYS A 9 -8.86 16.17 6.55
CA LYS A 9 -8.51 17.59 6.80
C LYS A 9 -7.22 17.95 6.08
N ASN A 10 -7.19 19.17 5.56
CA ASN A 10 -5.96 19.79 5.09
C ASN A 10 -5.17 20.32 6.29
N ASN A 11 -3.99 19.74 6.52
CA ASN A 11 -3.12 20.08 7.66
C ASN A 11 -1.92 20.95 7.25
N TRP A 12 -1.95 21.56 6.06
CA TRP A 12 -0.88 22.48 5.65
C TRP A 12 -0.82 23.70 6.55
N SER A 13 0.39 24.05 6.97
CA SER A 13 0.70 25.28 7.72
C SER A 13 1.90 25.98 7.11
N LYS A 14 1.72 27.24 6.68
CA LYS A 14 2.81 28.09 6.16
C LYS A 14 3.93 28.28 7.19
N LYS A 15 3.56 28.44 8.47
CA LYS A 15 4.51 28.59 9.58
C LYS A 15 5.41 27.34 9.67
N ILE A 16 4.80 26.15 9.72
CA ILE A 16 5.55 24.89 9.82
C ILE A 16 6.38 24.64 8.56
N ALA A 17 5.86 24.93 7.37
CA ALA A 17 6.62 24.84 6.13
C ALA A 17 7.91 25.68 6.17
N ASN A 18 7.82 26.92 6.67
CA ASN A 18 8.98 27.82 6.85
C ASN A 18 9.98 27.28 7.89
N GLU A 19 9.50 26.64 8.96
CA GLU A 19 10.36 25.99 9.97
C GLU A 19 11.15 24.84 9.35
N TYR A 20 10.50 24.00 8.50
CA TYR A 20 11.18 22.94 7.74
C TYR A 20 12.25 23.52 6.79
N ILE A 21 11.93 24.59 6.05
CA ILE A 21 12.90 25.26 5.17
C ILE A 21 14.09 25.74 6.00
N LYS A 22 13.85 26.42 7.11
CA LYS A 22 14.92 26.94 7.98
C LYS A 22 15.79 25.81 8.55
N LYS A 23 15.16 24.73 9.03
CA LYS A 23 15.84 23.56 9.58
C LYS A 23 16.79 22.92 8.56
N TYR A 24 16.25 22.59 7.39
CA TYR A 24 17.00 21.80 6.42
C TYR A 24 17.99 22.62 5.60
N LYS A 25 17.76 23.93 5.40
CA LYS A 25 18.79 24.83 4.84
C LYS A 25 20.04 24.91 5.69
N LYS A 26 19.92 24.92 7.02
CA LYS A 26 21.06 24.86 7.94
C LYS A 26 21.89 23.58 7.79
N LEU A 27 21.27 22.50 7.29
CA LEU A 27 21.91 21.21 7.02
C LEU A 27 22.38 21.07 5.56
N GLY A 28 22.34 22.15 4.76
CA GLY A 28 22.79 22.17 3.37
C GLY A 28 21.78 21.70 2.33
N PHE A 29 20.53 21.41 2.72
CA PHE A 29 19.49 20.97 1.78
C PHE A 29 18.72 22.14 1.16
N SER A 30 18.22 21.96 -0.06
CA SER A 30 17.42 22.96 -0.77
C SER A 30 16.05 23.19 -0.10
N SER A 31 15.46 24.38 -0.34
CA SER A 31 14.08 24.65 0.10
C SER A 31 13.07 23.68 -0.53
N ASP A 32 13.31 23.27 -1.78
CA ASP A 32 12.46 22.33 -2.48
C ASP A 32 12.39 20.97 -1.77
N LEU A 33 13.56 20.46 -1.37
CA LEU A 33 13.65 19.19 -0.64
C LEU A 33 13.06 19.31 0.78
N ALA A 34 13.29 20.44 1.45
CA ALA A 34 12.70 20.72 2.76
C ALA A 34 11.16 20.71 2.73
N LEU A 35 10.57 21.37 1.74
CA LEU A 35 9.12 21.36 1.52
C LEU A 35 8.61 19.96 1.12
N ARG A 36 9.39 19.20 0.34
CA ARG A 36 9.04 17.83 -0.01
C ARG A 36 8.99 16.92 1.22
N VAL A 37 9.97 17.02 2.13
CA VAL A 37 9.94 16.29 3.41
C VAL A 37 8.69 16.66 4.22
N TYR A 38 8.38 17.95 4.33
CA TYR A 38 7.20 18.42 5.07
C TYR A 38 5.90 17.80 4.54
N THR A 39 5.64 17.93 3.23
CA THR A 39 4.39 17.43 2.64
C THR A 39 4.34 15.90 2.62
N THR A 40 5.48 15.23 2.45
CA THR A 40 5.56 13.76 2.56
C THR A 40 5.11 13.30 3.94
N ARG A 41 5.59 13.97 5.00
CA ARG A 41 5.17 13.67 6.38
C ARG A 41 3.70 13.97 6.63
N LEU A 42 3.15 15.04 6.05
CA LEU A 42 1.71 15.33 6.14
C LEU A 42 0.86 14.18 5.57
N LEU A 43 1.28 13.61 4.45
CA LEU A 43 0.63 12.46 3.84
C LEU A 43 0.83 11.19 4.67
N GLY A 44 2.08 10.88 5.04
CA GLY A 44 2.45 9.65 5.73
C GLY A 44 1.88 9.51 7.15
N ARG A 45 1.65 10.62 7.84
CA ARG A 45 1.03 10.62 9.18
C ARG A 45 -0.46 10.33 9.17
N ASN A 46 -1.10 10.35 8.02
CA ASN A 46 -2.49 9.97 7.87
C ASN A 46 -2.61 8.51 7.40
N LYS A 47 -2.97 7.61 8.30
CA LYS A 47 -3.09 6.17 8.05
C LYS A 47 -4.17 5.80 7.03
N GLU A 48 -5.11 6.70 6.73
CA GLU A 48 -6.13 6.49 5.69
C GLU A 48 -5.61 6.87 4.29
N LEU A 49 -4.46 7.56 4.20
CA LEU A 49 -3.78 7.86 2.94
C LEU A 49 -2.73 6.81 2.58
N VAL A 50 -1.89 6.45 3.55
CA VAL A 50 -0.78 5.53 3.30
C VAL A 50 -0.25 4.96 4.62
N LEU A 51 0.33 3.77 4.56
CA LEU A 51 0.95 3.10 5.69
C LEU A 51 2.33 2.57 5.33
N HIS A 52 3.23 2.66 6.31
CA HIS A 52 4.56 2.05 6.27
C HIS A 52 5.34 2.41 4.99
N GLY A 53 5.89 1.41 4.31
CA GLY A 53 6.64 1.60 3.07
C GLY A 53 5.81 1.91 1.82
N GLY A 54 4.46 1.93 1.92
CA GLY A 54 3.56 2.22 0.80
C GLY A 54 3.60 3.68 0.35
N GLY A 55 3.11 3.95 -0.85
CA GLY A 55 3.12 5.27 -1.45
C GLY A 55 4.52 5.87 -1.64
N ASN A 56 4.60 6.98 -2.29
CA ASN A 56 5.86 7.72 -2.47
C ASN A 56 5.61 9.15 -2.94
N THR A 57 6.63 9.97 -2.83
CA THR A 57 6.60 11.37 -3.24
C THR A 57 7.92 11.74 -3.88
N SER A 58 7.91 12.76 -4.72
CA SER A 58 9.13 13.26 -5.33
C SER A 58 9.15 14.77 -5.53
N VAL A 59 10.35 15.29 -5.73
CA VAL A 59 10.58 16.65 -6.19
C VAL A 59 11.69 16.68 -7.24
N LYS A 60 11.49 17.41 -8.32
CA LYS A 60 12.53 17.74 -9.30
C LYS A 60 13.24 19.03 -8.87
N THR A 61 14.56 18.94 -8.73
CA THR A 61 15.38 20.08 -8.29
C THR A 61 16.78 19.98 -8.90
N THR A 62 17.69 20.84 -8.48
CA THR A 62 19.10 20.82 -8.89
C THR A 62 19.97 20.54 -7.68
N ILE A 63 20.95 19.66 -7.82
CA ILE A 63 21.94 19.36 -6.79
C ILE A 63 23.33 19.52 -7.39
N LYS A 64 24.24 20.13 -6.62
CA LYS A 64 25.66 20.19 -6.93
C LYS A 64 26.32 18.89 -6.49
N ASP A 65 26.98 18.20 -7.39
CA ASP A 65 27.71 16.95 -7.10
C ASP A 65 29.15 17.25 -6.63
N ILE A 66 29.86 16.23 -6.22
CA ILE A 66 31.26 16.31 -5.73
C ILE A 66 32.21 16.86 -6.80
N ASP A 67 31.89 16.68 -8.09
CA ASP A 67 32.66 17.23 -9.22
C ASP A 67 32.40 18.75 -9.42
N GLY A 68 31.61 19.38 -8.56
CA GLY A 68 31.25 20.78 -8.63
C GLY A 68 30.17 21.12 -9.67
N LYS A 69 29.66 20.15 -10.46
CA LYS A 69 28.64 20.35 -11.47
C LYS A 69 27.23 20.31 -10.88
N ASN A 70 26.34 21.05 -11.50
CA ASN A 70 24.93 21.06 -11.17
C ASN A 70 24.17 20.04 -12.03
N TYR A 71 23.51 19.08 -11.39
CA TYR A 71 22.69 18.10 -12.05
C TYR A 71 21.21 18.34 -11.77
N LYS A 72 20.37 18.31 -12.79
CA LYS A 72 18.93 18.18 -12.62
C LYS A 72 18.62 16.78 -12.10
N VAL A 73 17.93 16.69 -10.97
CA VAL A 73 17.65 15.43 -10.27
C VAL A 73 16.18 15.29 -9.94
N LEU A 74 15.78 14.04 -9.80
CA LEU A 74 14.54 13.63 -9.16
C LEU A 74 14.90 13.10 -7.77
N CYS A 75 14.54 13.84 -6.72
CA CYS A 75 14.56 13.32 -5.36
C CYS A 75 13.26 12.58 -5.11
N VAL A 76 13.30 11.26 -4.95
CA VAL A 76 12.12 10.40 -4.82
C VAL A 76 12.26 9.49 -3.61
N LYS A 77 11.14 9.19 -2.92
CA LYS A 77 11.16 8.32 -1.74
C LYS A 77 11.90 7.01 -2.01
N GLY A 78 12.84 6.69 -1.15
CA GLY A 78 13.63 5.46 -1.19
C GLY A 78 12.90 4.27 -0.55
N SER A 79 13.28 3.07 -0.98
CA SER A 79 12.79 1.82 -0.40
C SER A 79 13.15 1.73 1.09
N GLY A 80 12.22 1.22 1.89
CA GLY A 80 12.41 1.01 3.32
C GLY A 80 12.08 2.20 4.22
N TRP A 81 11.92 3.41 3.67
CA TRP A 81 11.52 4.59 4.42
C TRP A 81 10.00 4.68 4.55
N ASP A 82 9.53 5.07 5.73
CA ASP A 82 8.13 5.45 5.95
C ASP A 82 7.94 6.94 5.61
N MET A 83 6.83 7.28 4.98
CA MET A 83 6.50 8.68 4.68
C MET A 83 6.22 9.50 5.94
N ALA A 84 5.80 8.86 7.04
CA ALA A 84 5.41 9.53 8.28
C ALA A 84 6.57 10.23 8.99
N ASP A 85 7.78 9.70 8.86
CA ASP A 85 8.99 10.15 9.56
C ASP A 85 10.19 10.39 8.62
N ILE A 86 9.95 10.41 7.31
CA ILE A 86 11.01 10.57 6.30
C ILE A 86 11.89 11.79 6.56
N GLU A 87 13.18 11.64 6.37
CA GLU A 87 14.21 12.69 6.40
C GLU A 87 14.82 12.87 4.99
N PRO A 88 15.57 13.95 4.71
CA PRO A 88 16.16 14.17 3.40
C PRO A 88 16.95 12.97 2.84
N PRO A 89 17.73 12.19 3.63
CA PRO A 89 18.40 10.99 3.11
C PRO A 89 17.43 9.90 2.61
N GLY A 90 16.18 9.91 3.06
CA GLY A 90 15.13 9.03 2.59
C GLY A 90 14.56 9.39 1.20
N LEU A 91 15.06 10.49 0.60
CA LEU A 91 14.69 10.96 -0.73
C LEU A 91 15.92 10.96 -1.66
N PRO A 92 16.45 9.78 -2.04
CA PRO A 92 17.61 9.65 -2.91
C PRO A 92 17.45 10.46 -4.19
N ALA A 93 18.51 11.14 -4.59
CA ALA A 93 18.56 11.95 -5.79
C ALA A 93 19.08 11.14 -6.98
N VAL A 94 18.23 10.99 -8.00
CA VAL A 94 18.55 10.30 -9.26
C VAL A 94 18.69 11.33 -10.37
N LYS A 95 19.73 11.26 -11.18
CA LYS A 95 19.93 12.15 -12.36
C LYS A 95 18.73 12.04 -13.27
N LEU A 96 18.07 13.16 -13.58
CA LEU A 96 16.79 13.18 -14.28
C LEU A 96 16.91 12.87 -15.78
N GLU A 97 17.93 13.42 -16.44
CA GLU A 97 18.13 13.25 -17.89
C GLU A 97 18.25 11.78 -18.33
N PRO A 98 19.06 10.93 -17.65
CA PRO A 98 19.12 9.51 -17.99
C PRO A 98 17.76 8.82 -17.86
N LEU A 99 16.95 9.16 -16.82
CA LEU A 99 15.61 8.60 -16.67
C LEU A 99 14.70 9.00 -17.84
N LEU A 100 14.74 10.27 -18.23
CA LEU A 100 13.93 10.79 -19.36
C LEU A 100 14.32 10.18 -20.69
N ALA A 101 15.60 9.85 -20.91
CA ALA A 101 16.09 9.20 -22.12
C ALA A 101 15.42 7.84 -22.41
N LEU A 102 14.91 7.18 -21.35
CA LEU A 102 14.22 5.89 -21.50
C LEU A 102 12.72 6.01 -21.82
N LYS A 103 12.16 7.20 -21.99
CA LYS A 103 10.74 7.39 -22.34
C LYS A 103 10.31 6.58 -23.56
N ASN A 104 11.16 6.45 -24.57
CA ASN A 104 10.86 5.74 -25.81
C ASN A 104 11.19 4.24 -25.76
N LYS A 105 11.86 3.76 -24.71
CA LYS A 105 12.18 2.33 -24.57
C LYS A 105 10.89 1.51 -24.42
N LYS A 106 10.77 0.42 -25.17
CA LYS A 106 9.54 -0.40 -25.18
C LYS A 106 9.33 -1.17 -23.86
N TYR A 107 10.41 -1.71 -23.29
CA TYR A 107 10.37 -2.58 -22.10
C TYR A 107 11.66 -2.46 -21.31
N LEU A 108 11.56 -2.63 -20.01
CA LEU A 108 12.68 -2.76 -19.08
C LEU A 108 12.30 -3.78 -18.02
N SER A 109 13.18 -4.73 -17.71
CA SER A 109 12.97 -5.67 -16.61
C SER A 109 13.06 -4.95 -15.25
N ASP A 110 12.52 -5.54 -14.20
CA ASP A 110 12.62 -4.95 -12.85
C ASP A 110 14.08 -4.89 -12.38
N GLU A 111 14.88 -5.90 -12.68
CA GLU A 111 16.29 -5.97 -12.39
C GLU A 111 17.09 -4.87 -13.11
N ASP A 112 16.86 -4.70 -14.41
CA ASP A 112 17.49 -3.64 -15.20
C ASP A 112 17.04 -2.25 -14.75
N MET A 113 15.75 -2.10 -14.41
CA MET A 113 15.18 -0.86 -13.89
C MET A 113 15.88 -0.43 -12.60
N VAL A 114 15.99 -1.33 -11.62
CA VAL A 114 16.68 -1.06 -10.34
C VAL A 114 18.16 -0.77 -10.57
N SER A 115 18.84 -1.56 -11.40
CA SER A 115 20.25 -1.35 -11.73
C SER A 115 20.48 0.00 -12.42
N TYR A 116 19.60 0.40 -13.33
CA TYR A 116 19.70 1.68 -14.04
C TYR A 116 19.49 2.88 -13.10
N GLN A 117 18.51 2.79 -12.21
CA GLN A 117 18.27 3.82 -11.19
C GLN A 117 19.49 3.98 -10.28
N LYS A 118 20.06 2.87 -9.81
CA LYS A 118 21.26 2.89 -8.93
C LYS A 118 22.47 3.54 -9.59
N ARG A 119 22.74 3.24 -10.85
CA ARG A 119 23.88 3.83 -11.60
C ARG A 119 23.74 5.34 -11.79
N ASN A 120 22.53 5.87 -11.69
CA ASN A 120 22.24 7.29 -11.87
C ASN A 120 21.98 8.04 -10.56
N LEU A 121 22.23 7.42 -9.40
CA LEU A 121 22.23 8.10 -8.11
C LEU A 121 23.37 9.13 -8.05
N ILE A 122 23.12 10.28 -7.42
CA ILE A 122 24.16 11.25 -7.06
C ILE A 122 25.07 10.64 -5.98
N ASP A 123 24.47 10.06 -4.94
CA ASP A 123 25.18 9.32 -3.90
C ASP A 123 24.79 7.84 -3.96
N ILE A 124 25.74 6.98 -4.33
CA ILE A 124 25.55 5.54 -4.46
C ILE A 124 25.22 4.83 -3.13
N LYS A 125 25.50 5.48 -1.99
CA LYS A 125 25.18 4.98 -0.65
C LYS A 125 23.70 5.22 -0.28
N SER A 126 23.00 6.05 -1.06
CA SER A 126 21.59 6.31 -0.84
C SER A 126 20.74 5.04 -0.95
N PRO A 127 19.59 4.97 -0.26
CA PRO A 127 18.66 3.86 -0.42
C PRO A 127 18.21 3.71 -1.88
N ASN A 128 17.79 2.50 -2.25
CA ASN A 128 17.24 2.26 -3.58
C ASN A 128 16.03 3.17 -3.82
N PRO A 129 15.98 3.90 -4.95
CA PRO A 129 14.79 4.67 -5.30
C PRO A 129 13.55 3.78 -5.44
N SER A 130 12.36 4.37 -5.29
CA SER A 130 11.09 3.67 -5.49
C SER A 130 11.01 2.97 -6.85
N VAL A 131 10.32 1.84 -6.92
CA VAL A 131 10.01 1.15 -8.19
C VAL A 131 9.20 2.04 -9.16
N GLU A 132 8.57 3.10 -8.66
CA GLU A 132 7.79 4.06 -9.44
C GLU A 132 8.58 5.31 -9.85
N THR A 133 9.89 5.33 -9.66
CA THR A 133 10.78 6.45 -10.00
C THR A 133 10.59 6.94 -11.44
N PHE A 134 10.48 6.04 -12.42
CA PHE A 134 10.23 6.41 -13.82
C PHE A 134 8.88 7.09 -14.03
N LEU A 135 7.85 6.69 -13.29
CA LEU A 135 6.54 7.33 -13.34
C LEU A 135 6.66 8.80 -12.88
N HIS A 136 7.32 9.03 -11.75
CA HIS A 136 7.59 10.38 -11.25
C HIS A 136 8.45 11.21 -12.22
N ALA A 137 9.44 10.59 -12.86
CA ALA A 137 10.30 11.25 -13.84
C ALA A 137 9.52 11.67 -15.10
N PHE A 138 8.65 10.81 -15.61
CA PHE A 138 7.94 11.03 -16.86
C PHE A 138 6.82 12.07 -16.77
N LEU A 139 6.24 12.31 -15.61
CA LEU A 139 5.34 13.43 -15.38
C LEU A 139 6.15 14.74 -15.33
N PRO A 140 5.80 15.79 -16.11
CA PRO A 140 6.63 16.99 -16.25
C PRO A 140 6.52 17.97 -15.06
N PHE A 141 5.88 17.60 -13.97
CA PHE A 141 5.67 18.46 -12.82
C PHE A 141 6.81 18.36 -11.80
N LYS A 142 7.03 19.45 -11.08
CA LYS A 142 8.08 19.56 -10.06
C LYS A 142 7.79 18.66 -8.86
N TYR A 143 6.56 18.62 -8.36
CA TYR A 143 6.12 17.82 -7.22
C TYR A 143 5.10 16.78 -7.65
N VAL A 144 5.34 15.53 -7.25
CA VAL A 144 4.45 14.40 -7.52
C VAL A 144 4.21 13.66 -6.21
N ASP A 145 2.95 13.47 -5.87
CA ASP A 145 2.48 12.74 -4.67
C ASP A 145 1.74 11.48 -5.07
N HIS A 146 2.01 10.38 -4.38
CA HIS A 146 1.32 9.11 -4.55
C HIS A 146 0.93 8.51 -3.21
N THR A 147 -0.33 8.13 -3.07
CA THR A 147 -0.87 7.45 -1.90
C THR A 147 -1.79 6.30 -2.27
N HIS A 148 -2.00 5.39 -1.32
CA HIS A 148 -2.95 4.27 -1.43
C HIS A 148 -4.22 4.55 -0.63
N ALA A 149 -4.79 5.74 -0.76
CA ALA A 149 -5.89 6.24 0.06
C ALA A 149 -7.08 5.28 0.09
N ASP A 150 -7.52 4.89 1.29
CA ASP A 150 -8.62 3.95 1.54
C ASP A 150 -9.89 4.33 0.77
N ALA A 151 -10.23 5.62 0.74
CA ALA A 151 -11.40 6.13 0.02
C ALA A 151 -11.31 5.92 -1.50
N VAL A 152 -10.12 6.08 -2.07
CA VAL A 152 -9.89 5.84 -3.51
C VAL A 152 -9.98 4.35 -3.82
N LEU A 153 -9.39 3.50 -2.96
CA LEU A 153 -9.50 2.04 -3.09
C LEU A 153 -10.95 1.57 -3.00
N ASN A 154 -11.77 2.23 -2.18
CA ASN A 154 -13.21 1.96 -2.11
C ASN A 154 -13.95 2.26 -3.42
N VAL A 155 -13.53 3.30 -4.14
CA VAL A 155 -14.11 3.65 -5.46
C VAL A 155 -13.63 2.70 -6.54
N THR A 156 -12.38 2.29 -6.50
CA THR A 156 -11.76 1.48 -7.57
C THR A 156 -12.00 -0.02 -7.44
N ASN A 157 -12.04 -0.56 -6.21
CA ASN A 157 -12.03 -2.00 -5.93
C ASN A 157 -13.43 -2.64 -5.94
N ARG A 158 -14.26 -2.30 -6.93
CA ARG A 158 -15.64 -2.79 -7.09
C ARG A 158 -16.02 -3.04 -8.55
N PRO A 159 -17.05 -3.84 -8.84
CA PRO A 159 -17.64 -3.90 -10.17
C PRO A 159 -18.07 -2.52 -10.64
N GLY A 160 -17.79 -2.18 -11.90
CA GLY A 160 -18.09 -0.85 -12.43
C GLY A 160 -17.25 0.30 -11.86
N GLY A 161 -16.16 0.00 -11.13
CA GLY A 161 -15.28 1.00 -10.51
C GLY A 161 -14.77 2.05 -11.49
N LEU A 162 -14.43 1.68 -12.73
CA LEU A 162 -14.02 2.63 -13.76
C LEU A 162 -15.08 3.70 -14.04
N ASN A 163 -16.35 3.29 -14.22
CA ASN A 163 -17.46 4.21 -14.46
C ASN A 163 -17.78 5.04 -13.21
N PHE A 164 -17.63 4.44 -12.03
CA PHE A 164 -17.82 5.16 -10.77
C PHE A 164 -16.72 6.22 -10.58
N CYS A 165 -15.46 5.92 -10.88
CA CYS A 165 -14.37 6.91 -10.90
C CYS A 165 -14.69 8.10 -11.82
N LYS A 166 -15.15 7.86 -13.06
CA LYS A 166 -15.51 8.94 -14.00
C LYS A 166 -16.57 9.88 -13.40
N LYS A 167 -17.59 9.33 -12.74
CA LYS A 167 -18.64 10.12 -12.07
C LYS A 167 -18.10 10.93 -10.88
N VAL A 168 -17.16 10.36 -10.11
CA VAL A 168 -16.63 10.98 -8.89
C VAL A 168 -15.63 12.10 -9.20
N PHE A 169 -14.67 11.87 -10.09
CA PHE A 169 -13.48 12.73 -10.18
C PHE A 169 -13.57 13.84 -11.22
N GLY A 170 -14.29 13.64 -12.33
CA GLY A 170 -14.47 14.64 -13.39
C GLY A 170 -13.26 14.75 -14.36
N ASN A 171 -13.23 15.80 -15.18
CA ASN A 171 -12.41 15.86 -16.40
C ASN A 171 -10.90 16.16 -16.17
N LYS A 172 -10.53 16.71 -15.00
CA LYS A 172 -9.11 16.98 -14.66
C LYS A 172 -8.38 15.75 -14.10
N VAL A 173 -9.03 14.59 -14.16
CA VAL A 173 -8.50 13.32 -13.66
C VAL A 173 -8.54 12.29 -14.78
N SER A 174 -7.41 11.63 -15.03
CA SER A 174 -7.39 10.44 -15.87
C SER A 174 -7.39 9.18 -15.03
N ILE A 175 -8.11 8.17 -15.51
CA ILE A 175 -8.23 6.88 -14.84
C ILE A 175 -7.36 5.89 -15.60
N VAL A 176 -6.42 5.28 -14.88
CA VAL A 176 -5.46 4.32 -15.44
C VAL A 176 -5.96 2.91 -15.11
N PRO A 177 -6.21 2.05 -16.10
CA PRO A 177 -6.46 0.63 -15.88
C PRO A 177 -5.32 0.02 -15.05
N TYR A 178 -5.60 -1.07 -14.34
CA TYR A 178 -4.56 -1.72 -13.57
C TYR A 178 -3.37 -2.13 -14.46
N VAL A 179 -2.20 -1.67 -14.09
CA VAL A 179 -0.89 -2.09 -14.60
C VAL A 179 0.00 -2.33 -13.39
N MET A 180 0.75 -3.42 -13.40
CA MET A 180 1.69 -3.72 -12.30
C MET A 180 2.67 -2.55 -12.12
N PRO A 181 2.95 -2.12 -10.87
CA PRO A 181 3.95 -1.10 -10.59
C PRO A 181 5.31 -1.43 -11.22
N GLY A 182 5.96 -0.42 -11.79
CA GLY A 182 7.23 -0.56 -12.48
C GLY A 182 7.29 0.22 -13.79
N PHE A 183 8.21 -0.14 -14.67
CA PHE A 183 8.47 0.60 -15.90
C PHE A 183 7.25 0.67 -16.85
N MET A 184 6.50 -0.44 -16.96
CA MET A 184 5.32 -0.48 -17.85
C MET A 184 4.19 0.44 -17.37
N LEU A 185 4.02 0.60 -16.06
CA LEU A 185 3.09 1.57 -15.50
C LEU A 185 3.53 3.01 -15.84
N ALA A 186 4.81 3.32 -15.71
CA ALA A 186 5.36 4.63 -16.07
C ALA A 186 5.12 4.95 -17.56
N LYS A 187 5.32 3.99 -18.44
CA LYS A 187 5.01 4.10 -19.89
C LYS A 187 3.54 4.39 -20.12
N LYS A 188 2.66 3.62 -19.47
CA LYS A 188 1.20 3.79 -19.62
C LYS A 188 0.75 5.17 -19.16
N ILE A 189 1.29 5.67 -18.08
CA ILE A 189 0.98 7.01 -17.56
C ILE A 189 1.51 8.09 -18.52
N HIS A 190 2.72 7.92 -19.06
CA HIS A 190 3.25 8.85 -20.05
C HIS A 190 2.35 8.95 -21.30
N GLU A 191 1.87 7.82 -21.82
CA GLU A 191 0.92 7.80 -22.93
C GLU A 191 -0.39 8.54 -22.61
N ILE A 192 -0.96 8.29 -21.42
CA ILE A 192 -2.22 8.91 -20.97
C ILE A 192 -2.03 10.41 -20.80
N TYR A 193 -0.94 10.83 -20.16
CA TYR A 193 -0.63 12.24 -19.94
C TYR A 193 -0.39 12.98 -21.28
N SER A 194 0.34 12.37 -22.19
CA SER A 194 0.62 12.98 -23.52
C SER A 194 -0.66 13.22 -24.35
N LYS A 195 -1.68 12.37 -24.17
CA LYS A 195 -3.00 12.55 -24.80
C LYS A 195 -3.89 13.58 -24.10
N ASN A 196 -3.68 13.80 -22.82
CA ASN A 196 -4.46 14.74 -22.03
C ASN A 196 -3.55 15.49 -21.03
N PRO A 197 -2.80 16.50 -21.46
CA PRO A 197 -1.84 17.21 -20.62
C PRO A 197 -2.49 18.16 -19.58
N ASN A 198 -3.81 18.38 -19.64
CA ASN A 198 -4.54 19.28 -18.74
C ASN A 198 -4.97 18.63 -17.42
N ILE A 199 -4.55 17.38 -17.18
CA ILE A 199 -4.84 16.67 -15.92
C ILE A 199 -3.84 17.05 -14.82
N ASN A 200 -4.30 17.00 -13.58
CA ASN A 200 -3.47 17.20 -12.38
C ASN A 200 -3.59 16.04 -11.37
N CYS A 201 -4.26 14.96 -11.80
CA CYS A 201 -4.47 13.77 -10.98
C CYS A 201 -4.64 12.53 -11.86
N LEU A 202 -4.15 11.40 -11.36
CA LEU A 202 -4.35 10.07 -11.91
C LEU A 202 -4.95 9.16 -10.86
N ILE A 203 -6.02 8.46 -11.19
CA ILE A 203 -6.56 7.36 -10.39
C ILE A 203 -6.11 6.05 -11.02
N LEU A 204 -5.35 5.26 -10.29
CA LEU A 204 -4.90 3.95 -10.71
C LEU A 204 -5.87 2.91 -10.14
N MET A 205 -6.54 2.19 -11.03
CA MET A 205 -7.50 1.14 -10.64
C MET A 205 -6.82 0.09 -9.77
N ASN A 206 -7.42 -0.23 -8.62
CA ASN A 206 -6.91 -1.22 -7.65
C ASN A 206 -5.49 -0.94 -7.12
N HIS A 207 -5.05 0.33 -7.14
CA HIS A 207 -3.71 0.68 -6.70
C HIS A 207 -3.70 1.93 -5.82
N GLY A 208 -4.14 3.08 -6.30
CA GLY A 208 -4.09 4.33 -5.56
C GLY A 208 -4.30 5.58 -6.41
N ILE A 209 -3.73 6.69 -5.96
CA ILE A 209 -3.88 8.01 -6.57
C ILE A 209 -2.54 8.73 -6.69
N PHE A 210 -2.35 9.44 -7.80
CA PHE A 210 -1.27 10.40 -8.01
C PHE A 210 -1.84 11.80 -8.16
N THR A 211 -1.20 12.79 -7.53
CA THR A 211 -1.44 14.21 -7.76
C THR A 211 -0.13 14.93 -8.01
N PHE A 212 -0.16 15.96 -8.84
CA PHE A 212 1.07 16.62 -9.26
C PHE A 212 0.85 18.09 -9.60
N ALA A 213 1.84 18.92 -9.26
CA ALA A 213 1.86 20.35 -9.54
C ALA A 213 3.30 20.88 -9.55
N ASN A 214 3.47 22.13 -9.97
CA ASN A 214 4.77 22.83 -9.87
C ASN A 214 5.01 23.48 -8.51
N ASN A 215 3.98 23.55 -7.67
CA ASN A 215 4.05 24.02 -6.29
C ASN A 215 3.75 22.90 -5.32
N CYS A 216 4.54 22.79 -4.26
CA CYS A 216 4.45 21.72 -3.26
C CYS A 216 3.11 21.69 -2.52
N LYS A 217 2.62 22.88 -2.11
CA LYS A 217 1.33 23.01 -1.44
C LYS A 217 0.19 22.59 -2.35
N GLU A 218 0.25 23.00 -3.62
CA GLU A 218 -0.78 22.68 -4.60
C GLU A 218 -0.88 21.15 -4.84
N ALA A 219 0.25 20.45 -4.99
CA ALA A 219 0.24 19.00 -5.13
C ALA A 219 -0.42 18.30 -3.94
N TYR A 220 -0.09 18.74 -2.71
CA TYR A 220 -0.72 18.27 -1.48
C TYR A 220 -2.22 18.61 -1.41
N ASP A 221 -2.60 19.85 -1.71
CA ASP A 221 -4.01 20.29 -1.71
C ASP A 221 -4.86 19.48 -2.69
N LEU A 222 -4.31 19.12 -3.87
CA LEU A 222 -4.97 18.28 -4.85
C LEU A 222 -5.19 16.86 -4.30
N MET A 223 -4.22 16.28 -3.56
CA MET A 223 -4.40 14.98 -2.91
C MET A 223 -5.57 15.01 -1.93
N ILE A 224 -5.58 16.00 -1.01
CA ILE A 224 -6.66 16.17 -0.05
C ILE A 224 -8.01 16.36 -0.75
N LYS A 225 -8.06 17.19 -1.79
CA LYS A 225 -9.27 17.47 -2.59
C LYS A 225 -9.84 16.20 -3.21
N TYR A 226 -9.03 15.41 -3.91
CA TYR A 226 -9.52 14.24 -4.64
C TYR A 226 -9.85 13.08 -3.71
N VAL A 227 -9.07 12.85 -2.66
CA VAL A 227 -9.42 11.85 -1.65
C VAL A 227 -10.72 12.21 -0.94
N SER A 228 -10.92 13.47 -0.55
CA SER A 228 -12.19 13.93 0.03
C SER A 228 -13.38 13.82 -0.93
N LYS A 229 -13.16 13.92 -2.25
CA LYS A 229 -14.22 13.62 -3.24
C LYS A 229 -14.62 12.14 -3.19
N ALA A 230 -13.63 11.24 -3.13
CA ALA A 230 -13.87 9.81 -3.00
C ALA A 230 -14.64 9.49 -1.70
N GLU A 231 -14.20 10.04 -0.56
CA GLU A 231 -14.88 9.86 0.74
C GLU A 231 -16.35 10.28 0.67
N ARG A 232 -16.63 11.48 0.15
CA ARG A 232 -18.01 11.98 0.01
C ARG A 232 -18.84 11.09 -0.92
N ALA A 233 -18.26 10.58 -2.00
CA ALA A 233 -18.97 9.70 -2.93
C ALA A 233 -19.30 8.36 -2.28
N VAL A 234 -18.35 7.76 -1.54
CA VAL A 234 -18.59 6.50 -0.82
C VAL A 234 -19.63 6.67 0.27
N LYS A 235 -19.60 7.77 1.05
CA LYS A 235 -20.60 8.06 2.10
C LYS A 235 -22.03 8.19 1.58
N LYS A 236 -22.22 8.57 0.32
CA LYS A 236 -23.53 8.69 -0.32
C LYS A 236 -24.10 7.34 -0.80
N LEU A 237 -23.30 6.29 -0.81
CA LEU A 237 -23.76 4.99 -1.25
C LEU A 237 -24.68 4.36 -0.20
N LYS A 238 -25.75 3.71 -0.67
CA LYS A 238 -26.61 2.91 0.19
C LYS A 238 -25.82 1.70 0.70
N SER A 239 -25.68 1.59 2.01
CA SER A 239 -24.93 0.52 2.66
C SER A 239 -25.86 -0.53 3.28
N LYS A 240 -25.41 -1.79 3.27
CA LYS A 240 -26.04 -2.92 3.93
C LYS A 240 -25.00 -3.63 4.80
N LYS A 241 -25.29 -3.73 6.11
CA LYS A 241 -24.39 -4.39 7.04
C LYS A 241 -24.04 -5.82 6.63
N LEU A 242 -22.79 -6.22 6.82
CA LEU A 242 -22.36 -7.60 6.62
C LEU A 242 -23.11 -8.54 7.56
N LYS A 243 -23.64 -9.65 7.02
CA LYS A 243 -24.21 -10.71 7.85
C LYS A 243 -23.13 -11.28 8.76
N GLN A 244 -23.41 -11.32 10.06
CA GLN A 244 -22.47 -11.82 11.08
C GLN A 244 -22.77 -13.27 11.43
N ILE A 245 -21.75 -14.04 11.83
CA ILE A 245 -21.94 -15.32 12.53
C ILE A 245 -22.53 -15.07 13.91
N LYS A 246 -23.16 -16.10 14.49
CA LYS A 246 -23.60 -16.04 15.90
C LYS A 246 -22.39 -15.82 16.80
N LYS A 247 -22.49 -14.83 17.70
CA LYS A 247 -21.51 -14.64 18.77
C LYS A 247 -21.64 -15.79 19.76
N PHE A 248 -20.50 -16.33 20.17
CA PHE A 248 -20.40 -17.26 21.28
C PHE A 248 -19.07 -17.02 21.99
N SER A 249 -19.01 -17.35 23.28
CA SER A 249 -17.78 -17.38 24.03
C SER A 249 -17.05 -18.69 23.76
N THR A 250 -15.76 -18.59 23.49
CA THR A 250 -14.83 -19.73 23.48
C THR A 250 -14.45 -20.08 24.91
N LYS A 251 -14.06 -21.34 25.18
CA LYS A 251 -13.52 -21.76 26.49
C LYS A 251 -12.04 -21.41 26.67
N PHE A 252 -11.43 -20.75 25.68
CA PHE A 252 -10.03 -20.31 25.66
C PHE A 252 -9.95 -18.83 25.29
N ASN A 253 -8.87 -18.21 25.72
CA ASN A 253 -8.54 -16.82 25.40
C ASN A 253 -7.39 -16.75 24.37
N PRO A 254 -7.07 -15.56 23.82
CA PRO A 254 -5.98 -15.42 22.84
C PRO A 254 -4.61 -15.88 23.35
N HIS A 255 -4.33 -15.76 24.65
CA HIS A 255 -3.02 -16.12 25.22
C HIS A 255 -2.80 -17.63 25.21
N GLU A 256 -3.85 -18.42 25.39
CA GLU A 256 -3.79 -19.89 25.41
C GLU A 256 -3.59 -20.47 24.04
N ILE A 257 -4.16 -19.84 22.99
CA ILE A 257 -4.03 -20.33 21.61
C ILE A 257 -2.82 -19.75 20.86
N ALA A 258 -2.24 -18.67 21.34
CA ALA A 258 -1.07 -18.04 20.71
C ALA A 258 0.15 -18.99 20.60
N PRO A 259 0.52 -19.77 21.64
CA PRO A 259 1.60 -20.77 21.52
C PRO A 259 1.30 -21.86 20.49
N ILE A 260 0.04 -22.31 20.40
CA ILE A 260 -0.40 -23.29 19.39
C ILE A 260 -0.21 -22.73 17.98
N ILE A 261 -0.72 -21.52 17.74
CA ILE A 261 -0.58 -20.84 16.46
C ILE A 261 0.91 -20.66 16.10
N ARG A 262 1.72 -20.19 17.05
CA ARG A 262 3.16 -19.97 16.83
C ARG A 262 3.89 -21.28 16.50
N GLY A 263 3.55 -22.37 17.20
CA GLY A 263 4.14 -23.68 16.92
C GLY A 263 3.81 -24.25 15.55
N LEU A 264 2.67 -23.86 14.94
CA LEU A 264 2.25 -24.31 13.63
C LEU A 264 2.81 -23.45 12.48
N LEU A 265 3.43 -22.30 12.79
CA LEU A 265 3.99 -21.41 11.75
C LEU A 265 5.29 -21.92 11.13
N SER A 266 6.08 -22.69 11.89
CA SER A 266 7.40 -23.12 11.45
C SER A 266 7.32 -24.39 10.61
N ASP A 267 7.75 -24.33 9.35
CA ASP A 267 7.96 -25.49 8.48
C ASP A 267 9.38 -26.04 8.63
N ASN A 268 10.29 -25.25 9.22
CA ASN A 268 11.69 -25.56 9.42
C ASN A 268 12.09 -25.15 10.85
N LYS A 269 12.84 -25.98 11.55
CA LYS A 269 13.27 -25.75 12.94
C LYS A 269 14.04 -24.43 13.14
N ASP A 270 14.68 -23.95 12.07
CA ASP A 270 15.49 -22.71 12.10
C ASP A 270 14.67 -21.41 11.88
N GLN A 271 13.43 -21.52 11.41
CA GLN A 271 12.60 -20.38 11.11
C GLN A 271 11.74 -19.98 12.31
N LYS A 272 12.14 -18.91 13.00
CA LYS A 272 11.41 -18.35 14.15
C LYS A 272 10.51 -17.22 13.70
N PHE A 273 9.23 -17.30 14.11
CA PHE A 273 8.25 -16.24 13.89
C PHE A 273 7.84 -15.57 15.19
N VAL A 274 7.57 -14.26 15.10
CA VAL A 274 6.90 -13.48 16.14
C VAL A 274 5.45 -13.31 15.70
N ILE A 275 4.53 -13.43 16.64
CA ILE A 275 3.11 -13.16 16.43
C ILE A 275 2.69 -11.94 17.26
N ASN A 276 1.77 -11.15 16.71
CA ASN A 276 1.15 -10.01 17.37
C ASN A 276 -0.37 -10.17 17.33
N TYR A 277 -1.01 -10.16 18.49
CA TYR A 277 -2.46 -10.24 18.61
C TYR A 277 -3.10 -8.87 18.51
N ARG A 278 -4.22 -8.78 17.79
CA ARG A 278 -5.00 -7.56 17.67
C ARG A 278 -6.50 -7.84 17.59
N LEU A 279 -7.26 -7.02 18.30
CA LEU A 279 -8.71 -6.97 18.18
C LEU A 279 -9.18 -5.54 18.46
N ASN A 280 -9.93 -4.98 17.53
CA ASN A 280 -10.72 -3.76 17.71
C ASN A 280 -12.15 -4.02 17.18
N SER A 281 -13.06 -3.08 17.36
CA SER A 281 -14.46 -3.23 16.96
C SER A 281 -14.62 -3.50 15.46
N HIS A 282 -13.80 -2.86 14.65
CA HIS A 282 -13.79 -3.00 13.20
C HIS A 282 -13.27 -4.37 12.75
N LEU A 283 -12.10 -4.81 13.27
CA LEU A 283 -11.58 -6.15 12.99
C LEU A 283 -12.54 -7.25 13.46
N LYS A 284 -13.14 -7.08 14.64
CA LYS A 284 -14.15 -8.01 15.13
C LYS A 284 -15.32 -8.15 14.17
N TYR A 285 -15.80 -7.03 13.62
CA TYR A 285 -16.88 -7.01 12.64
C TYR A 285 -16.47 -7.69 11.32
N PHE A 286 -15.28 -7.40 10.81
CA PHE A 286 -14.72 -8.03 9.60
C PHE A 286 -14.54 -9.55 9.77
N ILE A 287 -13.88 -9.97 10.85
CA ILE A 287 -13.53 -11.38 11.09
C ILE A 287 -14.78 -12.24 11.28
N ASN A 288 -15.81 -11.70 11.93
CA ASN A 288 -17.05 -12.44 12.24
C ASN A 288 -18.10 -12.37 11.12
N GLY A 289 -17.78 -11.80 9.98
CA GLY A 289 -18.67 -11.86 8.82
C GLY A 289 -18.87 -13.30 8.33
N LYS A 290 -20.12 -13.68 8.00
CA LYS A 290 -20.43 -15.04 7.48
C LYS A 290 -19.64 -15.40 6.24
N SER A 291 -19.33 -14.41 5.39
CA SER A 291 -18.62 -14.59 4.12
C SER A 291 -17.14 -14.21 4.20
N VAL A 292 -16.53 -14.17 5.40
CA VAL A 292 -15.12 -13.77 5.58
C VAL A 292 -14.17 -14.60 4.72
N ARG A 293 -14.40 -15.89 4.56
CA ARG A 293 -13.59 -16.78 3.70
C ARG A 293 -13.62 -16.35 2.23
N THR A 294 -14.73 -15.79 1.78
CA THR A 294 -14.90 -15.33 0.40
C THR A 294 -14.23 -13.98 0.20
N TYR A 295 -14.66 -12.95 0.94
CA TYR A 295 -14.19 -11.60 0.66
C TYR A 295 -12.72 -11.36 1.05
N SER A 296 -12.22 -11.99 2.11
CA SER A 296 -10.81 -11.85 2.52
C SER A 296 -9.82 -12.64 1.65
N SER A 297 -10.32 -13.59 0.85
CA SER A 297 -9.49 -14.40 -0.05
C SER A 297 -9.38 -13.85 -1.47
N LYS A 298 -10.03 -12.70 -1.75
CA LYS A 298 -10.00 -12.05 -3.07
C LYS A 298 -8.73 -11.24 -3.35
N GLY A 299 -7.83 -11.12 -2.38
CA GLY A 299 -6.60 -10.35 -2.46
C GLY A 299 -6.59 -9.12 -1.57
N THR A 300 -5.47 -8.41 -1.55
CA THR A 300 -5.24 -7.21 -0.74
C THR A 300 -5.84 -5.96 -1.39
N ALA A 301 -6.04 -4.89 -0.63
CA ALA A 301 -6.66 -3.66 -1.11
C ALA A 301 -5.80 -2.93 -2.17
N THR A 302 -4.48 -3.09 -2.09
CA THR A 302 -3.49 -2.54 -3.02
C THR A 302 -2.33 -3.53 -3.21
N PRO A 303 -1.61 -3.51 -4.35
CA PRO A 303 -0.63 -4.54 -4.70
C PRO A 303 0.52 -4.70 -3.70
N ASP A 304 1.04 -3.60 -3.16
CA ASP A 304 2.19 -3.62 -2.24
C ASP A 304 1.90 -4.31 -0.90
N HIS A 305 0.65 -4.33 -0.45
CA HIS A 305 0.30 -5.04 0.78
C HIS A 305 0.61 -6.54 0.70
N VAL A 306 0.51 -7.16 -0.49
CA VAL A 306 0.76 -8.60 -0.66
C VAL A 306 2.17 -9.02 -0.24
N ILE A 307 3.15 -8.11 -0.36
CA ILE A 307 4.56 -8.35 0.03
C ILE A 307 4.65 -8.69 1.53
N ARG A 308 3.78 -8.07 2.36
CA ARG A 308 3.81 -8.19 3.82
C ARG A 308 2.79 -9.19 4.37
N VAL A 309 1.61 -9.29 3.74
CA VAL A 309 0.48 -10.07 4.31
C VAL A 309 0.14 -11.31 3.48
N LYS A 310 0.83 -11.53 2.34
CA LYS A 310 0.51 -12.58 1.35
C LYS A 310 -0.90 -12.37 0.73
N PRO A 311 -1.29 -13.13 -0.30
CA PRO A 311 -2.52 -12.83 -1.06
C PRO A 311 -3.80 -13.10 -0.28
N PHE A 312 -3.77 -13.93 0.76
CA PHE A 312 -4.95 -14.26 1.57
C PHE A 312 -4.56 -14.65 3.00
N PRO A 313 -5.45 -14.43 3.98
CA PRO A 313 -5.26 -14.87 5.36
C PRO A 313 -5.58 -16.36 5.55
N LEU A 314 -5.05 -16.95 6.61
CA LEU A 314 -5.56 -18.18 7.18
C LEU A 314 -6.79 -17.86 8.06
N ILE A 315 -7.86 -18.65 7.95
CA ILE A 315 -9.08 -18.47 8.74
C ILE A 315 -9.35 -19.74 9.55
N ILE A 316 -9.45 -19.55 10.87
CA ILE A 316 -9.85 -20.59 11.81
C ILE A 316 -11.24 -20.24 12.35
N THR A 317 -12.16 -21.18 12.31
CA THR A 317 -13.50 -21.04 12.85
C THR A 317 -13.70 -22.04 14.00
N PRO A 318 -13.49 -21.61 15.26
CA PRO A 318 -13.76 -22.48 16.41
C PRO A 318 -15.23 -22.87 16.48
N LYS A 319 -15.54 -24.02 17.04
CA LYS A 319 -16.90 -24.38 17.42
C LYS A 319 -17.31 -23.75 18.76
N LYS A 320 -18.59 -23.62 19.01
CA LYS A 320 -19.10 -23.20 20.31
C LYS A 320 -18.62 -24.21 21.38
N ASN A 321 -18.12 -23.72 22.50
CA ASN A 321 -17.61 -24.53 23.63
C ASN A 321 -16.43 -25.44 23.28
N SER A 322 -15.71 -25.22 22.17
CA SER A 322 -14.49 -25.96 21.87
C SER A 322 -13.49 -25.91 23.01
N THR A 323 -12.88 -27.06 23.31
CA THR A 323 -11.71 -27.15 24.18
C THR A 323 -10.46 -26.66 23.45
N ILE A 324 -9.35 -26.49 24.16
CA ILE A 324 -8.06 -26.09 23.57
C ILE A 324 -7.50 -27.17 22.65
N GLU A 325 -7.74 -28.45 22.96
CA GLU A 325 -7.33 -29.60 22.17
C GLU A 325 -8.10 -29.66 20.84
N GLU A 326 -9.40 -29.40 20.90
CA GLU A 326 -10.25 -29.28 19.69
C GLU A 326 -9.83 -28.10 18.84
N PHE A 327 -9.47 -26.96 19.45
CA PHE A 327 -8.89 -25.82 18.75
C PHE A 327 -7.57 -26.21 18.06
N ARG A 328 -6.66 -26.87 18.78
CA ARG A 328 -5.39 -27.35 18.23
C ARG A 328 -5.60 -28.24 17.02
N SER A 329 -6.47 -29.24 17.11
CA SER A 329 -6.79 -30.14 16.00
C SER A 329 -7.35 -29.41 14.78
N ASN A 330 -8.24 -28.45 15.01
CA ASN A 330 -8.81 -27.59 13.95
C ASN A 330 -7.75 -26.69 13.33
N ALA A 331 -6.87 -26.10 14.13
CA ALA A 331 -5.78 -25.26 13.67
C ALA A 331 -4.80 -26.04 12.79
N ILE A 332 -4.38 -27.25 13.17
CA ILE A 332 -3.50 -28.12 12.35
C ILE A 332 -4.10 -28.29 10.95
N LYS A 333 -5.35 -28.73 10.86
CA LYS A 333 -6.03 -28.93 9.57
C LYS A 333 -6.13 -27.62 8.76
N ALA A 334 -6.38 -26.48 9.42
CA ALA A 334 -6.46 -25.19 8.76
C ALA A 334 -5.10 -24.76 8.19
N PHE A 335 -4.01 -24.97 8.91
CA PHE A 335 -2.65 -24.68 8.45
C PHE A 335 -2.23 -25.54 7.27
N GLU A 336 -2.52 -26.84 7.31
CA GLU A 336 -2.24 -27.78 6.19
C GLU A 336 -2.99 -27.33 4.93
N ASN A 337 -4.28 -27.00 5.05
CA ASN A 337 -5.08 -26.52 3.92
C ASN A 337 -4.57 -25.19 3.37
N TYR A 338 -4.11 -24.27 4.24
CA TYR A 338 -3.51 -23.02 3.83
C TYR A 338 -2.22 -23.25 3.02
N ARG A 339 -1.32 -24.13 3.51
CA ARG A 339 -0.06 -24.48 2.83
C ARG A 339 -0.32 -25.02 1.43
N LYS A 340 -1.23 -26.01 1.32
CA LYS A 340 -1.65 -26.57 0.03
C LYS A 340 -2.20 -25.50 -0.91
N LYS A 341 -3.06 -24.60 -0.39
CA LYS A 341 -3.63 -23.51 -1.17
C LYS A 341 -2.55 -22.54 -1.64
N TYR A 342 -1.59 -22.17 -0.77
CA TYR A 342 -0.52 -21.23 -1.11
C TYR A 342 0.45 -21.81 -2.15
N ILE A 343 0.85 -23.06 -2.01
CA ILE A 343 1.68 -23.78 -2.99
C ILE A 343 0.97 -23.83 -4.35
N ARG A 344 -0.32 -24.18 -4.37
CA ARG A 344 -1.12 -24.18 -5.61
C ARG A 344 -1.20 -22.80 -6.24
N TYR A 345 -1.45 -21.76 -5.45
CA TYR A 345 -1.46 -20.37 -5.91
C TYR A 345 -0.12 -19.99 -6.57
N PHE A 346 1.00 -20.27 -5.93
CA PHE A 346 2.32 -20.00 -6.48
C PHE A 346 2.55 -20.76 -7.79
N ASN A 347 2.31 -22.05 -7.82
CA ASN A 347 2.57 -22.89 -8.99
C ASN A 347 1.72 -22.52 -10.22
N ILE A 348 0.47 -22.06 -10.02
CA ILE A 348 -0.39 -21.60 -11.11
C ILE A 348 0.12 -20.25 -11.64
N ASN A 349 0.49 -19.32 -10.77
CA ASN A 349 0.84 -17.96 -11.18
C ASN A 349 2.29 -17.85 -11.64
N HIS A 350 3.21 -18.63 -11.07
CA HIS A 350 4.60 -18.68 -11.52
C HIS A 350 4.73 -19.01 -13.03
N LYS A 351 3.87 -19.89 -13.54
CA LYS A 351 3.86 -20.28 -14.98
C LYS A 351 3.43 -19.15 -15.92
N LYS A 352 2.77 -18.10 -15.39
CA LYS A 352 2.24 -16.97 -16.19
C LYS A 352 3.22 -15.81 -16.30
N VAL A 353 4.29 -15.80 -15.51
CA VAL A 353 5.26 -14.70 -15.47
C VAL A 353 6.60 -15.10 -16.04
N LYS A 354 7.29 -14.17 -16.69
CA LYS A 354 8.65 -14.37 -17.21
C LYS A 354 9.66 -14.36 -16.05
N GLY A 355 10.72 -15.13 -16.21
CA GLY A 355 11.81 -15.25 -15.25
C GLY A 355 11.55 -16.21 -14.09
N LYS A 356 12.63 -16.65 -13.44
CA LYS A 356 12.57 -17.55 -12.30
C LYS A 356 12.09 -16.81 -11.06
N LYS A 357 10.98 -17.22 -10.49
CA LYS A 357 10.47 -16.70 -9.20
C LYS A 357 10.67 -17.76 -8.12
N VAL A 358 11.01 -17.32 -6.93
CA VAL A 358 11.21 -18.20 -5.77
C VAL A 358 10.01 -18.06 -4.85
N MET A 359 9.43 -19.22 -4.47
CA MET A 359 8.32 -19.25 -3.52
C MET A 359 8.83 -18.87 -2.13
N LEU A 360 8.09 -18.01 -1.45
CA LEU A 360 8.33 -17.73 -0.03
C LEU A 360 7.94 -18.97 0.81
N ASP A 361 8.33 -18.98 2.10
CA ASP A 361 7.85 -19.98 3.04
C ASP A 361 6.32 -20.13 2.99
N THR A 362 5.80 -21.29 3.38
CA THR A 362 4.37 -21.61 3.27
C THR A 362 3.52 -21.10 4.44
N SER A 363 4.13 -20.46 5.45
CA SER A 363 3.43 -19.96 6.64
C SER A 363 2.57 -18.74 6.35
N PRO A 364 1.34 -18.63 6.89
CA PRO A 364 0.51 -17.43 6.77
C PRO A 364 1.16 -16.24 7.48
N ARG A 365 0.90 -15.04 6.97
CA ARG A 365 1.26 -13.78 7.64
C ARG A 365 0.13 -13.19 8.46
N VAL A 366 -1.09 -13.66 8.20
CA VAL A 366 -2.30 -13.21 8.88
C VAL A 366 -3.18 -14.41 9.19
N ILE A 367 -3.58 -14.54 10.44
CA ILE A 367 -4.48 -15.59 10.92
C ILE A 367 -5.69 -14.91 11.57
N LEU A 368 -6.87 -15.15 10.99
CA LEU A 368 -8.14 -14.65 11.49
C LEU A 368 -8.84 -15.78 12.25
N VAL A 369 -9.06 -15.60 13.55
CA VAL A 369 -9.77 -16.56 14.37
C VAL A 369 -11.13 -15.98 14.73
N GLN A 370 -12.21 -16.53 14.15
CA GLN A 370 -13.57 -16.05 14.38
C GLN A 370 -13.96 -16.13 15.85
N ASN A 371 -14.65 -15.11 16.35
CA ASN A 371 -14.98 -14.87 17.76
C ASN A 371 -13.79 -14.61 18.70
N VAL A 372 -12.55 -14.64 18.21
CA VAL A 372 -11.34 -14.39 19.01
C VAL A 372 -10.62 -13.12 18.55
N GLY A 373 -10.12 -13.08 17.31
CA GLY A 373 -9.38 -11.91 16.81
C GLY A 373 -8.39 -12.26 15.71
N MET A 374 -7.41 -11.41 15.50
CA MET A 374 -6.37 -11.53 14.49
C MET A 374 -5.00 -11.76 15.13
N PHE A 375 -4.24 -12.69 14.57
CA PHE A 375 -2.81 -12.85 14.81
C PHE A 375 -2.06 -12.49 13.52
N SER A 376 -1.20 -11.50 13.60
CA SER A 376 -0.28 -11.13 12.52
C SER A 376 1.12 -11.66 12.80
N VAL A 377 1.86 -12.00 11.75
CA VAL A 377 3.08 -12.81 11.79
C VAL A 377 4.21 -12.08 11.10
N GLY A 378 5.38 -12.05 11.69
CA GLY A 378 6.60 -11.48 11.13
C GLY A 378 7.85 -12.21 11.60
N LYS A 379 8.98 -11.94 10.95
CA LYS A 379 10.31 -12.40 11.40
C LYS A 379 10.76 -11.74 12.72
N ASP A 380 10.19 -10.58 13.00
CA ASP A 380 10.38 -9.79 14.21
C ASP A 380 9.07 -9.10 14.59
N LEU A 381 9.05 -8.42 15.75
CA LEU A 381 7.85 -7.74 16.24
C LEU A 381 7.41 -6.60 15.32
N ASN A 382 8.35 -5.87 14.72
CA ASN A 382 8.03 -4.77 13.80
C ASN A 382 7.34 -5.29 12.54
N ALA A 383 7.88 -6.34 11.92
CA ALA A 383 7.26 -7.00 10.76
C ALA A 383 5.86 -7.55 11.08
N ALA A 384 5.67 -8.13 12.28
CA ALA A 384 4.36 -8.61 12.72
C ALA A 384 3.36 -7.44 12.91
N LYS A 385 3.79 -6.31 13.51
CA LYS A 385 2.97 -5.10 13.64
C LYS A 385 2.58 -4.52 12.29
N ILE A 386 3.53 -4.41 11.36
CA ILE A 386 3.29 -3.94 9.98
C ILE A 386 2.22 -4.81 9.29
N ALA A 387 2.37 -6.13 9.36
CA ALA A 387 1.37 -7.06 8.80
C ALA A 387 -0.02 -6.85 9.42
N GLY A 388 -0.08 -6.58 10.73
CA GLY A 388 -1.31 -6.25 11.44
C GLY A 388 -1.94 -4.94 10.98
N ASP A 389 -1.16 -3.87 10.82
CA ASP A 389 -1.65 -2.57 10.38
C ASP A 389 -2.19 -2.62 8.94
N LEU A 390 -1.46 -3.28 8.03
CA LEU A 390 -1.90 -3.47 6.66
C LEU A 390 -3.16 -4.33 6.56
N THR A 391 -3.31 -5.32 7.44
CA THR A 391 -4.52 -6.15 7.50
C THR A 391 -5.71 -5.35 8.01
N ASP A 392 -5.51 -4.47 8.99
CA ASP A 392 -6.56 -3.59 9.51
C ASP A 392 -7.08 -2.64 8.40
N THR A 393 -6.17 -2.06 7.60
CA THR A 393 -6.52 -1.27 6.42
C THR A 393 -7.25 -2.09 5.36
N ASN A 394 -6.74 -3.29 5.02
CA ASN A 394 -7.44 -4.19 4.09
C ASN A 394 -8.86 -4.50 4.58
N ALA A 395 -9.03 -4.76 5.88
CA ALA A 395 -10.32 -5.04 6.48
C ALA A 395 -11.27 -3.84 6.37
N ARG A 396 -10.79 -2.59 6.59
CA ARG A 396 -11.62 -1.38 6.40
C ARG A 396 -12.09 -1.23 4.97
N VAL A 397 -11.18 -1.31 4.00
CA VAL A 397 -11.50 -1.16 2.56
C VAL A 397 -12.44 -2.26 2.11
N ILE A 398 -12.13 -3.53 2.40
CA ILE A 398 -12.96 -4.69 2.00
C ILE A 398 -14.36 -4.59 2.61
N THR A 399 -14.47 -4.30 3.91
CA THR A 399 -15.77 -4.15 4.59
C THR A 399 -16.61 -3.06 3.95
N SER A 400 -16.03 -1.88 3.75
CA SER A 400 -16.73 -0.74 3.16
C SER A 400 -17.21 -1.03 1.73
N VAL A 401 -16.43 -1.74 0.94
CA VAL A 401 -16.85 -2.16 -0.40
C VAL A 401 -17.93 -3.22 -0.33
N GLU A 402 -17.78 -4.26 0.49
CA GLU A 402 -18.78 -5.34 0.64
C GLU A 402 -20.12 -4.84 1.22
N GLU A 403 -20.12 -3.79 2.02
CA GLU A 403 -21.35 -3.16 2.51
C GLU A 403 -22.11 -2.36 1.45
N THR A 404 -21.43 -1.90 0.40
CA THR A 404 -22.03 -1.03 -0.64
C THR A 404 -22.04 -1.66 -2.03
N SER A 405 -21.32 -2.78 -2.21
CA SER A 405 -21.16 -3.50 -3.47
C SER A 405 -20.59 -4.90 -3.21
N THR A 406 -19.75 -5.39 -4.11
CA THR A 406 -18.92 -6.60 -3.95
C THR A 406 -17.47 -6.21 -4.11
N TYR A 407 -16.61 -6.59 -3.15
CA TYR A 407 -15.18 -6.34 -3.26
C TYR A 407 -14.57 -7.08 -4.45
N LYS A 408 -13.83 -6.35 -5.26
CA LYS A 408 -13.13 -6.87 -6.43
C LYS A 408 -11.68 -6.38 -6.39
N PHE A 409 -10.78 -7.31 -6.37
CA PHE A 409 -9.34 -7.08 -6.50
C PHE A 409 -8.86 -7.43 -7.91
N ILE A 410 -7.56 -7.31 -8.16
CA ILE A 410 -6.91 -7.63 -9.42
C ILE A 410 -7.15 -9.12 -9.74
N PRO A 411 -7.46 -9.49 -10.99
CA PRO A 411 -7.46 -10.89 -11.39
C PRO A 411 -6.08 -11.52 -11.13
N GLU A 412 -6.08 -12.78 -10.73
CA GLU A 412 -4.87 -13.60 -10.58
C GLU A 412 -4.22 -13.80 -11.97
N LYS A 413 -3.54 -12.78 -12.49
CA LYS A 413 -2.79 -12.85 -13.75
C LYS A 413 -1.35 -12.43 -13.54
#